data_086921a770ad97e1b451dae298cb53d2
#
_entry.id   086921a770ad97e1b451dae298cb53d2
#
_cell.length_a   1.000
_cell.length_b   1.000
_cell.length_c   1.000
_cell.angle_alpha   90.00
_cell.angle_beta   90.00
_cell.angle_gamma   90.00
#
_symmetry.space_group_name_H-M   'P 1'
#
loop_
_entity.id
_entity.type
_entity.pdbx_description
1 polymer ?
#
loop_
_entity_poly.entity_id
_entity_poly.type
_entity_poly.pdbx_seq_one_letter_code
_entity_poly.pdbx_strand_id
1 'polypeptide(L)'
;MAEELYTSGQYLEENPAWHTYESPWKIAHILPMLKKHKLEPRTVCEVGCGAGEVLRLLQGHLDADTTLWGYDISPQAFEMCKERANERLHFKLADFRREQDTPFFDLLMVLDVIEHVEDYFSFLRDLKSRSQYKLFLIPLEISVQGVLRGKIFIQNRNRYGHLHHFTKETALRSVEDLGYTVLDYAYAPEYEMESKVWQTNLMKLPRRICFACNQDLAVRILGGCRILILAQ
;
A
#
# COMPACT_ATOMS: atom_id res chain seq x y z
N MET A 1 -2.68 3.26 -20.52
CA MET A 1 -1.22 3.05 -20.33
C MET A 1 -0.88 2.47 -18.96
N ALA A 2 -1.22 3.09 -17.83
CA ALA A 2 -0.88 2.51 -16.52
C ALA A 2 -1.68 1.22 -16.23
N GLU A 3 -2.96 1.22 -16.49
CA GLU A 3 -3.86 0.06 -16.32
C GLU A 3 -3.45 -1.12 -17.23
N GLU A 4 -2.99 -0.85 -18.42
CA GLU A 4 -2.54 -1.84 -19.39
C GLU A 4 -1.31 -2.63 -18.91
N LEU A 5 -0.39 -1.99 -18.15
CA LEU A 5 0.77 -2.65 -17.55
C LEU A 5 0.33 -3.84 -16.67
N TYR A 6 -0.74 -3.66 -15.90
CA TYR A 6 -1.24 -4.67 -14.95
C TYR A 6 -2.17 -5.70 -15.59
N THR A 7 -2.81 -5.36 -16.72
CA THR A 7 -3.78 -6.24 -17.38
C THR A 7 -3.18 -7.07 -18.53
N SER A 8 -2.08 -6.62 -19.14
CA SER A 8 -1.41 -7.30 -20.26
C SER A 8 -0.56 -8.51 -19.86
N GLY A 9 -0.19 -8.63 -18.58
CA GLY A 9 0.75 -9.64 -18.07
C GLY A 9 2.20 -9.17 -18.01
N GLN A 10 2.55 -8.00 -18.56
CA GLN A 10 3.91 -7.45 -18.51
C GLN A 10 4.40 -7.27 -17.07
N TYR A 11 3.54 -6.80 -16.17
CA TYR A 11 3.90 -6.62 -14.77
C TYR A 11 4.30 -7.95 -14.09
N LEU A 12 3.59 -9.04 -14.38
CA LEU A 12 3.91 -10.36 -13.84
C LEU A 12 5.27 -10.88 -14.34
N GLU A 13 5.63 -10.62 -15.60
CA GLU A 13 6.93 -11.02 -16.15
C GLU A 13 8.09 -10.37 -15.39
N GLU A 14 7.96 -9.08 -15.04
CA GLU A 14 8.96 -8.34 -14.29
C GLU A 14 8.90 -8.58 -12.77
N ASN A 15 7.72 -8.90 -12.24
CA ASN A 15 7.44 -9.09 -10.81
C ASN A 15 6.70 -10.41 -10.53
N PRO A 16 7.33 -11.59 -10.76
CA PRO A 16 6.65 -12.89 -10.73
C PRO A 16 6.00 -13.25 -9.39
N ALA A 17 6.51 -12.72 -8.30
CA ALA A 17 5.95 -12.93 -6.96
C ALA A 17 4.90 -11.87 -6.56
N TRP A 18 4.56 -10.93 -7.45
CA TRP A 18 3.62 -9.84 -7.18
C TRP A 18 3.84 -9.17 -5.82
N HIS A 19 5.12 -8.98 -5.45
CA HIS A 19 5.57 -8.41 -4.17
C HIS A 19 5.03 -9.09 -2.90
N THR A 20 4.57 -10.34 -2.98
CA THR A 20 4.06 -11.06 -1.80
C THR A 20 5.06 -11.15 -0.65
N TYR A 21 6.36 -11.09 -0.93
CA TYR A 21 7.42 -11.06 0.08
C TYR A 21 7.42 -9.80 0.97
N GLU A 22 6.76 -8.72 0.54
CA GLU A 22 6.60 -7.49 1.34
C GLU A 22 5.42 -7.59 2.33
N SER A 23 4.50 -8.54 2.12
CA SER A 23 3.26 -8.65 2.90
C SER A 23 3.48 -8.82 4.40
N PRO A 24 4.44 -9.62 4.90
CA PRO A 24 4.73 -9.71 6.33
C PRO A 24 5.18 -8.37 6.92
N TRP A 25 5.98 -7.61 6.17
CA TRP A 25 6.42 -6.29 6.57
C TRP A 25 5.25 -5.29 6.60
N LYS A 26 4.35 -5.31 5.62
CA LYS A 26 3.12 -4.49 5.63
C LYS A 26 2.26 -4.81 6.86
N ILE A 27 2.05 -6.08 7.17
CA ILE A 27 1.31 -6.52 8.35
C ILE A 27 1.96 -6.03 9.66
N ALA A 28 3.29 -6.05 9.76
CA ALA A 28 4.01 -5.56 10.93
C ALA A 28 3.78 -4.06 11.20
N HIS A 29 3.40 -3.27 10.19
CA HIS A 29 3.05 -1.86 10.32
C HIS A 29 1.54 -1.63 10.50
N ILE A 30 0.70 -2.45 9.84
CA ILE A 30 -0.76 -2.34 9.92
C ILE A 30 -1.27 -2.68 11.32
N LEU A 31 -0.85 -3.82 11.87
CA LEU A 31 -1.36 -4.30 13.18
C LEU A 31 -1.13 -3.32 14.33
N PRO A 32 0.06 -2.69 14.51
CA PRO A 32 0.25 -1.68 15.54
C PRO A 32 -0.68 -0.47 15.37
N MET A 33 -0.96 -0.04 14.13
CA MET A 33 -1.88 1.06 13.85
C MET A 33 -3.31 0.70 14.28
N LEU A 34 -3.81 -0.47 13.88
CA LEU A 34 -5.13 -0.95 14.28
C LEU A 34 -5.24 -1.07 15.81
N LYS A 35 -4.22 -1.65 16.47
CA LYS A 35 -4.18 -1.80 17.92
C LYS A 35 -4.15 -0.47 18.65
N LYS A 36 -3.34 0.50 18.20
CA LYS A 36 -3.24 1.85 18.79
C LYS A 36 -4.59 2.55 18.81
N HIS A 37 -5.37 2.40 17.73
CA HIS A 37 -6.68 3.01 17.59
C HIS A 37 -7.85 2.11 18.02
N LYS A 38 -7.55 0.93 18.59
CA LYS A 38 -8.55 -0.05 19.05
C LYS A 38 -9.57 -0.39 17.95
N LEU A 39 -9.08 -0.53 16.72
CA LEU A 39 -9.91 -0.90 15.59
C LEU A 39 -10.04 -2.42 15.51
N GLU A 40 -11.26 -2.90 15.62
CA GLU A 40 -11.65 -4.31 15.53
C GLU A 40 -12.67 -4.47 14.37
N PRO A 41 -12.21 -4.33 13.11
CA PRO A 41 -13.11 -4.34 11.97
C PRO A 41 -13.70 -5.73 11.76
N ARG A 42 -15.01 -5.80 11.51
CA ARG A 42 -15.72 -7.03 11.11
C ARG A 42 -15.72 -7.22 9.61
N THR A 43 -15.56 -6.14 8.87
CA THR A 43 -15.51 -6.16 7.40
C THR A 43 -14.28 -5.37 6.93
N VAL A 44 -13.41 -6.01 6.17
CA VAL A 44 -12.19 -5.42 5.63
C VAL A 44 -12.18 -5.54 4.11
N CYS A 45 -11.81 -4.47 3.44
CA CYS A 45 -11.60 -4.44 2.00
C CYS A 45 -10.19 -3.98 1.66
N GLU A 46 -9.53 -4.62 0.71
CA GLU A 46 -8.29 -4.12 0.10
C GLU A 46 -8.54 -3.88 -1.39
N VAL A 47 -8.32 -2.63 -1.82
CA VAL A 47 -8.43 -2.22 -3.22
C VAL A 47 -7.02 -2.20 -3.82
N GLY A 48 -6.82 -2.94 -4.91
CA GLY A 48 -5.50 -3.25 -5.44
C GLY A 48 -4.79 -4.32 -4.61
N CYS A 49 -5.50 -5.42 -4.29
CA CYS A 49 -4.99 -6.44 -3.38
C CYS A 49 -3.84 -7.30 -3.97
N GLY A 50 -3.52 -7.11 -5.25
CA GLY A 50 -2.51 -7.91 -5.92
C GLY A 50 -2.77 -9.40 -5.79
N ALA A 51 -1.77 -10.16 -5.35
CA ALA A 51 -1.91 -11.61 -5.11
C ALA A 51 -2.69 -11.98 -3.83
N GLY A 52 -3.24 -11.02 -3.06
CA GLY A 52 -4.09 -11.27 -1.89
C GLY A 52 -3.34 -11.69 -0.63
N GLU A 53 -2.01 -11.62 -0.60
CA GLU A 53 -1.19 -12.15 0.51
C GLU A 53 -1.32 -11.31 1.79
N VAL A 54 -1.51 -9.97 1.67
CA VAL A 54 -1.73 -9.10 2.83
C VAL A 54 -3.03 -9.51 3.55
N LEU A 55 -4.12 -9.67 2.81
CA LEU A 55 -5.41 -10.11 3.39
C LEU A 55 -5.32 -11.51 4.01
N ARG A 56 -4.60 -12.45 3.35
CA ARG A 56 -4.40 -13.79 3.89
C ARG A 56 -3.67 -13.76 5.24
N LEU A 57 -2.63 -12.96 5.36
CA LEU A 57 -1.90 -12.81 6.63
C LEU A 57 -2.74 -12.06 7.67
N LEU A 58 -3.40 -10.97 7.27
CA LEU A 58 -4.22 -10.15 8.17
C LEU A 58 -5.36 -10.96 8.77
N GLN A 59 -6.00 -11.86 7.99
CA GLN A 59 -7.05 -12.75 8.46
C GLN A 59 -6.67 -13.53 9.72
N GLY A 60 -5.41 -13.94 9.84
CA GLY A 60 -4.90 -14.68 11.01
C GLY A 60 -4.78 -13.84 12.29
N HIS A 61 -4.91 -12.52 12.20
CA HIS A 61 -4.78 -11.58 13.31
C HIS A 61 -6.09 -10.88 13.71
N LEU A 62 -7.15 -11.07 12.92
CA LEU A 62 -8.46 -10.50 13.16
C LEU A 62 -9.41 -11.55 13.77
N ASP A 63 -10.54 -11.07 14.30
CA ASP A 63 -11.59 -11.94 14.86
C ASP A 63 -12.03 -13.02 13.85
N ALA A 64 -12.45 -14.15 14.38
CA ALA A 64 -12.92 -15.28 13.59
C ALA A 64 -14.15 -14.95 12.72
N ASP A 65 -14.95 -13.98 13.13
CA ASP A 65 -16.14 -13.53 12.42
C ASP A 65 -15.85 -12.41 11.39
N THR A 66 -14.58 -11.94 11.28
CA THR A 66 -14.19 -10.91 10.30
C THR A 66 -14.20 -11.48 8.89
N THR A 67 -14.89 -10.81 7.97
CA THR A 67 -14.84 -11.12 6.54
C THR A 67 -13.93 -10.14 5.80
N LEU A 68 -13.15 -10.64 4.85
CA LEU A 68 -12.17 -9.87 4.09
C LEU A 68 -12.45 -9.97 2.59
N TRP A 69 -12.31 -8.85 1.91
CA TRP A 69 -12.55 -8.73 0.48
C TRP A 69 -11.34 -8.09 -0.20
N GLY A 70 -10.86 -8.70 -1.27
CA GLY A 70 -9.81 -8.16 -2.13
C GLY A 70 -10.35 -7.88 -3.53
N TYR A 71 -10.06 -6.70 -4.04
CA TYR A 71 -10.37 -6.30 -5.41
C TYR A 71 -9.10 -5.97 -6.16
N ASP A 72 -8.96 -6.50 -7.35
CA ASP A 72 -7.86 -6.16 -8.25
C ASP A 72 -8.35 -6.13 -9.70
N ILE A 73 -7.73 -5.30 -10.53
CA ILE A 73 -8.04 -5.18 -11.95
C ILE A 73 -7.22 -6.15 -12.81
N SER A 74 -6.16 -6.73 -12.26
CA SER A 74 -5.26 -7.65 -12.95
C SER A 74 -5.79 -9.07 -12.97
N PRO A 75 -6.04 -9.67 -14.15
CA PRO A 75 -6.38 -11.09 -14.24
C PRO A 75 -5.31 -12.00 -13.66
N GLN A 76 -4.02 -11.64 -13.83
CA GLN A 76 -2.89 -12.43 -13.36
C GLN A 76 -2.79 -12.43 -11.82
N ALA A 77 -2.98 -11.27 -11.19
CA ALA A 77 -3.04 -11.16 -9.74
C ALA A 77 -4.23 -11.95 -9.18
N PHE A 78 -5.38 -11.84 -9.82
CA PHE A 78 -6.59 -12.56 -9.42
C PHE A 78 -6.41 -14.08 -9.48
N GLU A 79 -5.73 -14.63 -10.49
CA GLU A 79 -5.42 -16.07 -10.53
C GLU A 79 -4.60 -16.50 -9.31
N MET A 80 -3.64 -15.67 -8.86
CA MET A 80 -2.85 -15.94 -7.65
C MET A 80 -3.70 -15.86 -6.35
N CYS A 81 -4.77 -15.06 -6.36
CA CYS A 81 -5.68 -14.94 -5.21
C CYS A 81 -6.53 -16.18 -4.98
N LYS A 82 -6.90 -16.91 -6.05
CA LYS A 82 -7.83 -18.05 -5.97
C LYS A 82 -7.42 -19.11 -4.96
N GLU A 83 -6.11 -19.38 -4.86
CA GLU A 83 -5.57 -20.37 -3.92
C GLU A 83 -5.66 -19.91 -2.45
N ARG A 84 -5.87 -18.62 -2.21
CA ARG A 84 -5.96 -18.01 -0.88
C ARG A 84 -7.38 -17.81 -0.41
N ALA A 85 -8.35 -17.90 -1.32
CA ALA A 85 -9.76 -17.71 -1.02
C ALA A 85 -10.28 -18.80 -0.05
N ASN A 86 -11.15 -18.41 0.87
CA ASN A 86 -11.82 -19.31 1.80
C ASN A 86 -13.16 -18.70 2.26
N GLU A 87 -13.83 -19.32 3.23
CA GLU A 87 -15.15 -18.87 3.70
C GLU A 87 -15.21 -17.42 4.18
N ARG A 88 -14.09 -16.85 4.64
CA ARG A 88 -13.99 -15.48 5.15
C ARG A 88 -13.17 -14.54 4.27
N LEU A 89 -12.47 -15.08 3.28
CA LEU A 89 -11.58 -14.31 2.42
C LEU A 89 -12.01 -14.46 0.95
N HIS A 90 -12.51 -13.38 0.39
CA HIS A 90 -13.09 -13.32 -0.94
C HIS A 90 -12.28 -12.41 -1.84
N PHE A 91 -12.17 -12.78 -3.12
CA PHE A 91 -11.48 -11.97 -4.11
C PHE A 91 -12.37 -11.73 -5.33
N LYS A 92 -12.24 -10.55 -5.93
CA LYS A 92 -12.98 -10.19 -7.13
C LYS A 92 -12.07 -9.51 -8.15
N LEU A 93 -12.11 -10.00 -9.39
CA LEU A 93 -11.48 -9.32 -10.53
C LEU A 93 -12.40 -8.17 -10.98
N ALA A 94 -12.17 -6.98 -10.48
CA ALA A 94 -12.99 -5.81 -10.80
C ALA A 94 -12.29 -4.49 -10.42
N ASP A 95 -12.64 -3.43 -11.14
CA ASP A 95 -12.42 -2.06 -10.65
C ASP A 95 -13.44 -1.76 -9.54
N PHE A 96 -12.95 -1.69 -8.29
CA PHE A 96 -13.79 -1.45 -7.12
C PHE A 96 -14.68 -0.21 -7.24
N ARG A 97 -14.24 0.84 -7.94
CA ARG A 97 -15.02 2.07 -8.15
C ARG A 97 -16.31 1.83 -8.93
N ARG A 98 -16.30 0.84 -9.82
CA ARG A 98 -17.44 0.49 -10.69
C ARG A 98 -18.42 -0.48 -10.03
N GLU A 99 -18.04 -1.04 -8.90
CA GLU A 99 -18.88 -1.97 -8.16
C GLU A 99 -19.96 -1.23 -7.38
N GLN A 100 -21.22 -1.51 -7.71
CA GLN A 100 -22.38 -0.85 -7.09
C GLN A 100 -22.89 -1.59 -5.85
N ASP A 101 -22.81 -2.91 -5.86
CA ASP A 101 -23.36 -3.78 -4.81
C ASP A 101 -22.27 -4.20 -3.79
N THR A 102 -21.40 -3.27 -3.40
CA THR A 102 -20.44 -3.53 -2.34
C THR A 102 -21.00 -3.18 -0.97
N PRO A 103 -20.72 -3.97 0.08
CA PRO A 103 -21.07 -3.57 1.43
C PRO A 103 -20.30 -2.30 1.83
N PHE A 104 -20.82 -1.59 2.83
CA PHE A 104 -20.04 -0.58 3.53
C PHE A 104 -19.05 -1.30 4.46
N PHE A 105 -17.75 -1.01 4.33
CA PHE A 105 -16.71 -1.68 5.10
C PHE A 105 -16.35 -0.94 6.38
N ASP A 106 -15.96 -1.66 7.42
CA ASP A 106 -15.38 -1.03 8.61
C ASP A 106 -14.00 -0.46 8.31
N LEU A 107 -13.18 -1.20 7.53
CA LEU A 107 -11.85 -0.79 7.11
C LEU A 107 -11.64 -1.05 5.61
N LEU A 108 -11.21 -0.01 4.90
CA LEU A 108 -10.76 -0.11 3.51
C LEU A 108 -9.27 0.21 3.45
N MET A 109 -8.50 -0.68 2.83
CA MET A 109 -7.06 -0.54 2.65
C MET A 109 -6.72 -0.26 1.19
N VAL A 110 -5.77 0.65 0.97
CA VAL A 110 -5.17 0.97 -0.32
C VAL A 110 -3.66 1.02 -0.11
N LEU A 111 -2.99 -0.06 -0.49
CA LEU A 111 -1.60 -0.28 -0.12
C LEU A 111 -0.70 -0.30 -1.37
N ASP A 112 0.08 0.76 -1.57
CA ASP A 112 0.93 0.93 -2.76
C ASP A 112 0.10 0.89 -4.07
N VAL A 113 -0.91 1.74 -4.19
CA VAL A 113 -1.82 1.79 -5.34
C VAL A 113 -1.93 3.20 -5.93
N ILE A 114 -2.04 4.23 -5.09
CA ILE A 114 -2.37 5.59 -5.58
C ILE A 114 -1.29 6.17 -6.48
N GLU A 115 -0.04 5.78 -6.29
CA GLU A 115 1.09 6.18 -7.14
C GLU A 115 0.98 5.65 -8.57
N HIS A 116 0.14 4.64 -8.79
CA HIS A 116 -0.10 4.01 -10.10
C HIS A 116 -1.34 4.52 -10.80
N VAL A 117 -2.25 5.18 -10.08
CA VAL A 117 -3.55 5.63 -10.61
C VAL A 117 -3.40 6.99 -11.27
N GLU A 118 -3.73 7.11 -12.56
CA GLU A 118 -3.55 8.33 -13.34
C GLU A 118 -4.29 9.52 -12.72
N ASP A 119 -5.58 9.37 -12.38
CA ASP A 119 -6.37 10.34 -11.61
C ASP A 119 -6.64 9.80 -10.19
N TYR A 120 -5.61 9.83 -9.36
CA TYR A 120 -5.73 9.33 -7.99
C TYR A 120 -6.64 10.22 -7.11
N PHE A 121 -6.86 11.49 -7.46
CA PHE A 121 -7.81 12.33 -6.74
C PHE A 121 -9.24 11.85 -6.92
N SER A 122 -9.67 11.55 -8.15
CA SER A 122 -10.98 10.95 -8.39
C SER A 122 -11.08 9.56 -7.77
N PHE A 123 -10.03 8.74 -7.88
CA PHE A 123 -9.97 7.43 -7.24
C PHE A 123 -10.23 7.52 -5.73
N LEU A 124 -9.48 8.35 -5.01
CA LEU A 124 -9.66 8.53 -3.57
C LEU A 124 -11.04 9.10 -3.23
N ARG A 125 -11.57 10.02 -4.05
CA ARG A 125 -12.93 10.58 -3.84
C ARG A 125 -14.00 9.49 -3.91
N ASP A 126 -13.88 8.56 -4.86
CA ASP A 126 -14.83 7.46 -5.04
C ASP A 126 -14.80 6.46 -3.86
N LEU A 127 -13.66 6.31 -3.19
CA LEU A 127 -13.50 5.42 -2.05
C LEU A 127 -14.05 6.01 -0.75
N LYS A 128 -14.23 7.33 -0.67
CA LYS A 128 -14.53 8.03 0.59
C LYS A 128 -15.78 7.51 1.30
N SER A 129 -16.85 7.29 0.57
CA SER A 129 -18.15 6.84 1.11
C SER A 129 -18.26 5.33 1.28
N ARG A 130 -17.20 4.54 1.00
CA ARG A 130 -17.28 3.09 0.94
C ARG A 130 -16.89 2.38 2.26
N SER A 131 -16.36 3.12 3.24
CA SER A 131 -15.95 2.53 4.51
C SER A 131 -15.95 3.55 5.65
N GLN A 132 -15.88 3.05 6.89
CA GLN A 132 -15.74 3.90 8.06
C GLN A 132 -14.29 4.40 8.19
N TYR A 133 -13.31 3.50 8.14
CA TYR A 133 -11.91 3.85 8.20
C TYR A 133 -11.20 3.50 6.90
N LYS A 134 -10.17 4.27 6.56
CA LYS A 134 -9.27 4.03 5.42
C LYS A 134 -7.84 3.92 5.90
N LEU A 135 -7.11 2.99 5.34
CA LEU A 135 -5.69 2.81 5.61
C LEU A 135 -4.93 2.89 4.29
N PHE A 136 -4.16 3.94 4.13
CA PHE A 136 -3.34 4.16 2.93
C PHE A 136 -1.89 3.86 3.24
N LEU A 137 -1.21 3.11 2.39
CA LEU A 137 0.24 2.97 2.40
C LEU A 137 0.77 3.59 1.11
N ILE A 138 1.63 4.60 1.26
CA ILE A 138 2.09 5.44 0.13
C ILE A 138 3.61 5.52 0.17
N PRO A 139 4.32 5.24 -0.95
CA PRO A 139 5.76 5.38 -1.01
C PRO A 139 6.19 6.85 -1.00
N LEU A 140 7.18 7.18 -0.15
CA LEU A 140 7.78 8.49 -0.05
C LEU A 140 9.07 8.54 -0.88
N GLU A 141 8.92 8.68 -2.18
CA GLU A 141 10.04 8.60 -3.12
C GLU A 141 10.81 9.91 -3.26
N ILE A 142 10.15 11.07 -3.01
CA ILE A 142 10.83 12.38 -3.10
C ILE A 142 11.70 12.58 -1.87
N SER A 143 13.00 12.44 -2.07
CA SER A 143 14.03 12.70 -1.08
C SER A 143 15.23 13.39 -1.71
N VAL A 144 16.08 14.01 -0.89
CA VAL A 144 17.32 14.64 -1.39
C VAL A 144 18.16 13.64 -2.18
N GLN A 145 18.34 12.42 -1.63
CA GLN A 145 19.07 11.34 -2.29
C GLN A 145 18.40 10.92 -3.62
N GLY A 146 17.07 10.81 -3.64
CA GLY A 146 16.30 10.48 -4.85
C GLY A 146 16.47 11.51 -5.95
N VAL A 147 16.34 12.80 -5.60
CA VAL A 147 16.49 13.92 -6.53
C VAL A 147 17.92 14.01 -7.08
N LEU A 148 18.94 13.86 -6.23
CA LEU A 148 20.35 13.89 -6.65
C LEU A 148 20.71 12.70 -7.56
N ARG A 149 20.10 11.55 -7.39
CA ARG A 149 20.28 10.41 -8.30
C ARG A 149 19.60 10.60 -9.66
N GLY A 150 18.57 11.42 -9.74
CA GLY A 150 17.83 11.83 -10.95
C GLY A 150 17.09 10.72 -11.68
N LYS A 151 17.68 9.55 -11.81
CA LYS A 151 17.13 8.44 -12.61
C LYS A 151 16.10 7.57 -11.89
N ILE A 152 16.02 7.65 -10.56
CA ILE A 152 15.20 6.72 -9.75
C ILE A 152 13.71 6.82 -10.09
N PHE A 153 13.18 8.03 -10.30
CA PHE A 153 11.78 8.24 -10.63
C PHE A 153 11.39 7.60 -11.97
N ILE A 154 12.25 7.76 -12.99
CA ILE A 154 12.02 7.15 -14.30
C ILE A 154 12.18 5.62 -14.23
N GLN A 155 13.14 5.12 -13.42
CA GLN A 155 13.28 3.69 -13.22
C GLN A 155 12.05 3.09 -12.53
N ASN A 156 11.51 3.74 -11.49
CA ASN A 156 10.30 3.30 -10.80
C ASN A 156 9.07 3.39 -11.71
N ARG A 157 8.98 4.45 -12.54
CA ARG A 157 7.92 4.55 -13.56
C ARG A 157 7.97 3.39 -14.54
N ASN A 158 9.13 3.05 -15.07
CA ASN A 158 9.26 2.01 -16.08
C ASN A 158 9.05 0.60 -15.50
N ARG A 159 9.54 0.36 -14.28
CA ARG A 159 9.52 -0.97 -13.65
C ARG A 159 8.23 -1.28 -12.91
N TYR A 160 7.70 -0.29 -12.20
CA TYR A 160 6.56 -0.47 -11.31
C TYR A 160 5.31 0.28 -11.78
N GLY A 161 5.45 1.22 -12.72
CA GLY A 161 4.33 2.05 -13.18
C GLY A 161 4.02 3.23 -12.27
N HIS A 162 4.99 3.72 -11.46
CA HIS A 162 4.78 4.88 -10.58
C HIS A 162 4.60 6.16 -11.41
N LEU A 163 3.39 6.67 -11.46
CA LEU A 163 3.03 7.92 -12.15
C LEU A 163 3.22 9.13 -11.24
N HIS A 164 3.04 8.92 -9.94
CA HIS A 164 3.08 9.96 -8.92
C HIS A 164 4.14 9.65 -7.87
N HIS A 165 4.80 10.71 -7.38
CA HIS A 165 5.83 10.62 -6.36
C HIS A 165 5.46 11.55 -5.21
N PHE A 166 5.63 11.10 -3.97
CA PHE A 166 5.18 11.81 -2.78
C PHE A 166 6.32 12.12 -1.81
N THR A 167 6.18 13.26 -1.11
CA THR A 167 6.75 13.50 0.21
C THR A 167 5.69 13.18 1.26
N LYS A 168 6.06 13.14 2.55
CA LYS A 168 5.06 13.01 3.63
C LYS A 168 3.97 14.07 3.52
N GLU A 169 4.38 15.33 3.32
CA GLU A 169 3.48 16.47 3.30
C GLU A 169 2.50 16.40 2.13
N THR A 170 2.98 16.03 0.94
CA THR A 170 2.10 15.91 -0.23
C THR A 170 1.18 14.70 -0.10
N ALA A 171 1.62 13.58 0.48
CA ALA A 171 0.78 12.41 0.73
C ALA A 171 -0.36 12.74 1.71
N LEU A 172 -0.04 13.33 2.86
CA LEU A 172 -1.04 13.74 3.85
C LEU A 172 -2.01 14.76 3.25
N ARG A 173 -1.48 15.78 2.56
CA ARG A 173 -2.30 16.84 1.97
C ARG A 173 -3.24 16.32 0.89
N SER A 174 -2.81 15.36 0.08
CA SER A 174 -3.67 14.73 -0.94
C SER A 174 -4.90 14.06 -0.32
N VAL A 175 -4.73 13.42 0.83
CA VAL A 175 -5.84 12.79 1.58
C VAL A 175 -6.75 13.86 2.20
N GLU A 176 -6.18 14.87 2.87
CA GLU A 176 -6.91 15.95 3.51
C GLU A 176 -7.72 16.82 2.53
N ASP A 177 -7.15 17.17 1.36
CA ASP A 177 -7.80 17.99 0.33
C ASP A 177 -9.07 17.34 -0.24
N LEU A 178 -9.19 16.03 -0.13
CA LEU A 178 -10.39 15.27 -0.47
C LEU A 178 -11.41 15.19 0.68
N GLY A 179 -11.12 15.86 1.79
CA GLY A 179 -11.98 15.94 2.96
C GLY A 179 -11.96 14.70 3.84
N TYR A 180 -10.91 13.88 3.75
CA TYR A 180 -10.64 12.86 4.76
C TYR A 180 -10.11 13.51 6.04
N THR A 181 -10.48 12.98 7.18
CA THR A 181 -9.87 13.34 8.47
C THR A 181 -8.73 12.37 8.76
N VAL A 182 -7.49 12.85 8.68
CA VAL A 182 -6.33 12.04 9.07
C VAL A 182 -6.33 11.88 10.58
N LEU A 183 -6.45 10.65 11.05
CA LEU A 183 -6.47 10.30 12.48
C LEU A 183 -5.05 10.06 13.02
N ASP A 184 -4.20 9.43 12.18
CA ASP A 184 -2.84 9.09 12.55
C ASP A 184 -2.02 8.77 11.31
N TYR A 185 -0.69 8.83 11.46
CA TYR A 185 0.23 8.29 10.47
C TYR A 185 1.47 7.69 11.13
N ALA A 186 2.09 6.75 10.44
CA ALA A 186 3.36 6.16 10.85
C ALA A 186 4.28 6.00 9.65
N TYR A 187 5.57 6.16 9.87
CA TYR A 187 6.56 5.79 8.87
C TYR A 187 6.74 4.27 8.84
N ALA A 188 6.86 3.72 7.63
CA ALA A 188 7.15 2.32 7.37
C ALA A 188 8.47 2.24 6.58
N PRO A 189 9.63 2.11 7.28
CA PRO A 189 10.93 2.16 6.64
C PRO A 189 11.25 0.88 5.87
N GLU A 190 11.65 1.01 4.62
CA GLU A 190 11.97 -0.12 3.74
C GLU A 190 13.25 -0.87 4.14
N TYR A 191 14.14 -0.26 4.96
CA TYR A 191 15.32 -0.97 5.47
C TYR A 191 14.98 -2.14 6.40
N GLU A 192 13.75 -2.21 6.91
CA GLU A 192 13.26 -3.34 7.71
C GLU A 192 12.93 -4.57 6.86
N MET A 193 12.67 -4.38 5.55
CA MET A 193 12.45 -5.49 4.64
C MET A 193 13.73 -6.31 4.43
N GLU A 194 13.57 -7.60 4.22
CA GLU A 194 14.68 -8.46 3.84
C GLU A 194 15.20 -8.06 2.45
N SER A 195 16.50 -8.03 2.28
CA SER A 195 17.15 -7.76 1.00
C SER A 195 18.20 -8.79 0.70
N LYS A 196 18.19 -9.30 -0.54
CA LYS A 196 19.25 -10.19 -1.04
C LYS A 196 20.50 -9.41 -1.47
N VAL A 197 20.42 -8.08 -1.58
CA VAL A 197 21.52 -7.21 -2.00
C VAL A 197 22.34 -6.80 -0.78
N TRP A 198 23.62 -7.21 -0.75
CA TRP A 198 24.51 -6.97 0.39
C TRP A 198 24.75 -5.48 0.67
N GLN A 199 24.84 -4.63 -0.38
CA GLN A 199 24.99 -3.19 -0.24
C GLN A 199 23.78 -2.58 0.48
N THR A 200 22.57 -3.05 0.18
CA THR A 200 21.35 -2.63 0.88
C THR A 200 21.41 -3.01 2.35
N ASN A 201 21.87 -4.21 2.67
CA ASN A 201 22.00 -4.68 4.05
C ASN A 201 23.05 -3.88 4.83
N LEU A 202 24.18 -3.51 4.20
CA LEU A 202 25.21 -2.67 4.83
C LEU A 202 24.66 -1.28 5.20
N MET A 203 23.77 -0.72 4.36
CA MET A 203 23.17 0.59 4.58
C MET A 203 22.00 0.59 5.58
N LYS A 204 21.53 -0.57 6.02
CA LYS A 204 20.42 -0.66 6.99
C LYS A 204 20.77 -0.03 8.34
N LEU A 205 21.96 -0.34 8.87
CA LEU A 205 22.37 0.18 10.18
C LEU A 205 22.52 1.71 10.21
N PRO A 206 23.23 2.36 9.28
CA PRO A 206 23.29 3.82 9.20
C PRO A 206 21.89 4.46 9.05
N ARG A 207 21.02 3.89 8.19
CA ARG A 207 19.65 4.39 8.01
C ARG A 207 18.85 4.28 9.30
N ARG A 208 18.94 3.16 10.02
CA ARG A 208 18.28 2.94 11.31
C ARG A 208 18.72 3.95 12.36
N ILE A 209 20.01 4.27 12.44
CA ILE A 209 20.54 5.28 13.37
C ILE A 209 19.99 6.67 13.00
N CYS A 210 20.07 7.08 11.73
CA CYS A 210 19.53 8.36 11.30
C CYS A 210 18.02 8.47 11.58
N PHE A 211 17.27 7.42 11.30
CA PHE A 211 15.83 7.37 11.55
C PHE A 211 15.49 7.43 13.05
N ALA A 212 16.26 6.76 13.91
CA ALA A 212 16.10 6.83 15.36
C ALA A 212 16.41 8.24 15.93
N CYS A 213 17.35 8.97 15.32
CA CYS A 213 17.67 10.34 15.71
C CYS A 213 16.58 11.34 15.31
N ASN A 214 16.12 11.27 14.05
CA ASN A 214 15.06 12.13 13.53
C ASN A 214 14.43 11.47 12.29
N GLN A 215 13.21 10.94 12.46
CA GLN A 215 12.49 10.24 11.39
C GLN A 215 12.22 11.14 10.18
N ASP A 216 11.69 12.34 10.41
CA ASP A 216 11.37 13.28 9.33
C ASP A 216 12.60 13.65 8.50
N LEU A 217 13.70 13.97 9.16
CA LEU A 217 14.93 14.34 8.48
C LEU A 217 15.54 13.16 7.73
N ALA A 218 15.55 11.97 8.33
CA ALA A 218 16.04 10.75 7.70
C ALA A 218 15.25 10.42 6.42
N VAL A 219 13.92 10.49 6.47
CA VAL A 219 13.05 10.25 5.31
C VAL A 219 13.29 11.30 4.22
N ARG A 220 13.36 12.58 4.57
CA ARG A 220 13.59 13.67 3.60
C ARG A 220 14.95 13.57 2.90
N ILE A 221 15.99 13.16 3.63
CA ILE A 221 17.36 13.10 3.06
C ILE A 221 17.61 11.76 2.38
N LEU A 222 17.34 10.64 3.07
CA LEU A 222 17.77 9.31 2.64
C LEU A 222 16.71 8.57 1.83
N GLY A 223 15.41 8.95 1.94
CA GLY A 223 14.30 8.20 1.32
C GLY A 223 14.23 6.75 1.79
N GLY A 224 13.60 5.89 0.97
CA GLY A 224 13.42 4.46 1.27
C GLY A 224 12.48 4.24 2.46
N CYS A 225 11.33 4.90 2.41
CA CYS A 225 10.30 4.83 3.42
C CYS A 225 8.93 4.97 2.76
N ARG A 226 7.94 4.31 3.32
CA ARG A 226 6.53 4.54 3.02
C ARG A 226 5.86 5.24 4.21
N ILE A 227 4.71 5.83 3.98
CA ILE A 227 3.86 6.38 5.03
C ILE A 227 2.57 5.57 5.10
N LEU A 228 2.24 5.09 6.29
CA LEU A 228 0.95 4.48 6.59
C LEU A 228 0.06 5.55 7.20
N ILE A 229 -1.09 5.82 6.58
CA ILE A 229 -2.03 6.88 6.99
C ILE A 229 -3.35 6.22 7.35
N LEU A 230 -3.83 6.44 8.57
CA LEU A 230 -5.17 6.10 9.00
C LEU A 230 -6.07 7.33 8.89
N ALA A 231 -7.18 7.22 8.18
CA ALA A 231 -8.12 8.30 7.95
C ALA A 231 -9.59 7.84 8.07
N GLN A 232 -10.47 8.83 8.22
CA GLN A 232 -11.92 8.65 8.27
C GLN A 232 -12.61 9.58 7.27
#